data_ea61cd664751be65de5cc97e3ec1cff7
#
_entry.id   ea61cd664751be65de5cc97e3ec1cff7
#
_cell.length_a   1.000
_cell.length_b   1.000
_cell.length_c   1.000
_cell.angle_alpha   90.00
_cell.angle_beta   90.00
_cell.angle_gamma   90.00
#
_symmetry.space_group_name_H-M   'P 1'
#
loop_
_entity.id
_entity.type
_entity.pdbx_description
1 polymer ?
#
loop_
_entity_poly.entity_id
_entity_poly.type
_entity_poly.pdbx_seq_one_letter_code
_entity_poly.pdbx_strand_id
1 'polypeptide(L)'
;MQILQYLINGISIGSVYAIIALGYTMVYGIAKMLNFAHGDVIMVGAYISFCVTSYLGLPTIVSIVAAIAVCTVLGFVIEGLAYKPLRGTPSLAVLITAIGVSYFLQNAAQLIWGTAPKNFTSVVTMAPIMLFGGRVVITGEVILTVVVSALVMVGLTLYTGKTRTGKAMRAVSEDRDAAQLMGINVNRTISTTFAIGSALAAVAGVLLCSTIPTLQPTTGSMPGIRAFTAAVLGGIGSMPGAMLGGVLLGIIETFSKKYISTNFSDAIVFGVLILILLLKPTGLLGKQVQEKV
;
A
#
# COMPACT_ATOMS: atom_id res chain seq x y z
N MET A 1 -1.79 18.08 25.10
CA MET A 1 -0.58 17.25 24.87
C MET A 1 -0.93 15.83 24.35
N GLN A 2 -1.86 15.12 24.96
CA GLN A 2 -2.29 13.79 24.47
C GLN A 2 -2.85 13.80 23.02
N ILE A 3 -3.64 14.83 22.66
CA ILE A 3 -4.17 14.97 21.29
C ILE A 3 -3.03 15.09 20.28
N LEU A 4 -1.97 15.83 20.59
CA LEU A 4 -0.80 15.95 19.72
C LEU A 4 -0.09 14.60 19.52
N GLN A 5 0.08 13.82 20.60
CA GLN A 5 0.65 12.47 20.50
C GLN A 5 -0.20 11.55 19.61
N TYR A 6 -1.54 11.60 19.74
CA TYR A 6 -2.42 10.79 18.90
C TYR A 6 -2.41 11.24 17.43
N LEU A 7 -2.28 12.54 17.18
CA LEU A 7 -2.12 13.07 15.84
C LEU A 7 -0.82 12.56 15.18
N ILE A 8 0.29 12.60 15.93
CA ILE A 8 1.59 12.10 15.45
C ILE A 8 1.52 10.60 15.14
N ASN A 9 0.94 9.81 16.05
CA ASN A 9 0.75 8.39 15.83
C ASN A 9 -0.18 8.09 14.64
N GLY A 10 -1.26 8.87 14.49
CA GLY A 10 -2.18 8.78 13.38
C GLY A 10 -1.54 9.11 12.04
N ILE A 11 -0.69 10.14 11.99
CA ILE A 11 0.10 10.47 10.80
C ILE A 11 1.08 9.34 10.47
N SER A 12 1.72 8.74 11.47
CA SER A 12 2.65 7.63 11.26
C SER A 12 1.97 6.42 10.60
N ILE A 13 0.90 5.90 11.21
CA ILE A 13 0.13 4.77 10.67
C ILE A 13 -0.49 5.15 9.32
N GLY A 14 -1.03 6.37 9.22
CA GLY A 14 -1.59 6.91 7.99
C GLY A 14 -0.58 7.04 6.86
N SER A 15 0.70 7.29 7.17
CA SER A 15 1.79 7.31 6.19
C SER A 15 2.09 5.93 5.63
N VAL A 16 1.99 4.86 6.44
CA VAL A 16 2.07 3.47 5.95
C VAL A 16 0.90 3.19 5.00
N TYR A 17 -0.33 3.53 5.43
CA TYR A 17 -1.51 3.35 4.57
C TYR A 17 -1.41 4.16 3.28
N ALA A 18 -0.81 5.35 3.32
CA ALA A 18 -0.58 6.16 2.14
C ALA A 18 0.33 5.48 1.12
N ILE A 19 1.45 4.85 1.55
CA ILE A 19 2.33 4.10 0.63
C ILE A 19 1.58 2.91 0.01
N ILE A 20 0.83 2.17 0.81
CA ILE A 20 0.03 1.04 0.31
C ILE A 20 -1.05 1.52 -0.66
N ALA A 21 -1.75 2.60 -0.30
CA ALA A 21 -2.80 3.21 -1.13
C ALA A 21 -2.25 3.76 -2.46
N LEU A 22 -1.01 4.26 -2.48
CA LEU A 22 -0.32 4.63 -3.71
C LEU A 22 -0.12 3.43 -4.64
N GLY A 23 0.27 2.27 -4.10
CA GLY A 23 0.37 1.02 -4.85
C GLY A 23 -0.98 0.60 -5.46
N TYR A 24 -2.06 0.61 -4.66
CA TYR A 24 -3.41 0.33 -5.15
C TYR A 24 -3.87 1.30 -6.23
N THR A 25 -3.72 2.60 -5.96
CA THR A 25 -4.13 3.66 -6.90
C THR A 25 -3.39 3.58 -8.22
N MET A 26 -2.10 3.24 -8.19
CA MET A 26 -1.30 3.10 -9.38
C MET A 26 -1.75 1.90 -10.22
N VAL A 27 -1.92 0.73 -9.59
CA VAL A 27 -2.37 -0.49 -10.28
C VAL A 27 -3.79 -0.30 -10.82
N TYR A 28 -4.75 0.12 -10.00
CA TYR A 28 -6.12 0.31 -10.43
C TYR A 28 -6.25 1.43 -11.47
N GLY A 29 -5.56 2.55 -11.27
CA GLY A 29 -5.60 3.69 -12.19
C GLY A 29 -5.19 3.32 -13.62
N ILE A 30 -4.21 2.42 -13.77
CA ILE A 30 -3.62 2.06 -15.07
C ILE A 30 -4.20 0.75 -15.61
N ALA A 31 -4.25 -0.29 -14.77
CA ALA A 31 -4.74 -1.60 -15.18
C ALA A 31 -6.27 -1.74 -15.11
N LYS A 32 -6.98 -0.83 -14.40
CA LYS A 32 -8.43 -0.89 -14.12
C LYS A 32 -8.85 -2.24 -13.50
N MET A 33 -7.96 -2.85 -12.74
CA MET A 33 -8.17 -4.14 -12.08
C MET A 33 -7.89 -3.99 -10.58
N LEU A 34 -8.77 -4.53 -9.73
CA LEU A 34 -8.57 -4.56 -8.29
C LEU A 34 -7.60 -5.69 -7.94
N ASN A 35 -6.56 -5.38 -7.17
CA ASN A 35 -5.58 -6.36 -6.72
C ASN A 35 -5.66 -6.54 -5.20
N PHE A 36 -6.58 -7.40 -4.72
CA PHE A 36 -6.68 -7.69 -3.29
C PHE A 36 -5.47 -8.47 -2.74
N ALA A 37 -4.70 -9.16 -3.59
CA ALA A 37 -3.45 -9.80 -3.19
C ALA A 37 -2.33 -8.80 -2.81
N HIS A 38 -2.53 -7.50 -3.05
CA HIS A 38 -1.55 -6.46 -2.72
C HIS A 38 -1.19 -6.43 -1.21
N GLY A 39 -2.19 -6.69 -0.34
CA GLY A 39 -1.96 -6.86 1.10
C GLY A 39 -1.00 -8.01 1.43
N ASP A 40 -1.09 -9.12 0.69
CA ASP A 40 -0.23 -10.27 0.94
C ASP A 40 1.17 -10.08 0.36
N VAL A 41 1.34 -9.23 -0.66
CA VAL A 41 2.67 -8.79 -1.10
C VAL A 41 3.35 -7.97 0.00
N ILE A 42 2.61 -7.18 0.78
CA ILE A 42 3.12 -6.47 1.97
C ILE A 42 3.69 -7.47 2.97
N MET A 43 2.94 -8.51 3.27
CA MET A 43 3.34 -9.60 4.15
C MET A 43 4.61 -10.30 3.64
N VAL A 44 4.66 -10.66 2.35
CA VAL A 44 5.86 -11.28 1.76
C VAL A 44 7.07 -10.37 1.90
N GLY A 45 6.95 -9.07 1.62
CA GLY A 45 8.02 -8.09 1.79
C GLY A 45 8.57 -8.05 3.22
N ALA A 46 7.67 -8.07 4.20
CA ALA A 46 8.05 -8.13 5.62
C ALA A 46 8.75 -9.45 5.97
N TYR A 47 8.27 -10.60 5.48
CA TYR A 47 8.92 -11.90 5.71
C TYR A 47 10.31 -11.98 5.09
N ILE A 48 10.49 -11.49 3.86
CA ILE A 48 11.82 -11.47 3.23
C ILE A 48 12.78 -10.59 4.03
N SER A 49 12.35 -9.40 4.46
CA SER A 49 13.16 -8.54 5.32
C SER A 49 13.52 -9.24 6.64
N PHE A 50 12.54 -9.89 7.27
CA PHE A 50 12.76 -10.69 8.50
C PHE A 50 13.79 -11.81 8.27
N CYS A 51 13.67 -12.57 7.18
CA CYS A 51 14.62 -13.65 6.88
C CYS A 51 16.04 -13.13 6.70
N VAL A 52 16.21 -12.03 5.97
CA VAL A 52 17.54 -11.43 5.71
C VAL A 52 18.16 -10.90 7.00
N THR A 53 17.39 -10.27 7.88
CA THR A 53 17.89 -9.73 9.14
C THR A 53 18.10 -10.80 10.20
N SER A 54 17.12 -11.70 10.41
CA SER A 54 17.11 -12.64 11.54
C SER A 54 17.83 -13.95 11.25
N TYR A 55 17.80 -14.46 10.00
CA TYR A 55 18.45 -15.72 9.65
C TYR A 55 19.83 -15.53 9.02
N LEU A 56 19.99 -14.49 8.16
CA LEU A 56 21.27 -14.23 7.51
C LEU A 56 22.12 -13.21 8.26
N GLY A 57 21.58 -12.50 9.27
CA GLY A 57 22.31 -11.51 10.05
C GLY A 57 22.80 -10.31 9.24
N LEU A 58 22.20 -10.05 8.06
CA LEU A 58 22.66 -8.98 7.16
C LEU A 58 22.09 -7.62 7.59
N PRO A 59 22.78 -6.51 7.21
CA PRO A 59 22.32 -5.16 7.55
C PRO A 59 20.91 -4.87 7.02
N THR A 60 20.18 -4.04 7.75
CA THR A 60 18.81 -3.62 7.45
C THR A 60 18.64 -3.09 6.01
N ILE A 61 19.60 -2.33 5.50
CA ILE A 61 19.54 -1.79 4.13
C ILE A 61 19.49 -2.93 3.11
N VAL A 62 20.29 -3.99 3.30
CA VAL A 62 20.28 -5.17 2.44
C VAL A 62 18.94 -5.89 2.50
N SER A 63 18.32 -5.98 3.69
CA SER A 63 17.02 -6.60 3.85
C SER A 63 15.90 -5.86 3.11
N ILE A 64 15.93 -4.53 3.14
CA ILE A 64 14.97 -3.69 2.40
C ILE A 64 15.14 -3.87 0.89
N VAL A 65 16.37 -3.83 0.39
CA VAL A 65 16.67 -4.03 -1.04
C VAL A 65 16.24 -5.43 -1.50
N ALA A 66 16.52 -6.45 -0.71
CA ALA A 66 16.10 -7.83 -0.99
C ALA A 66 14.56 -7.95 -1.01
N ALA A 67 13.85 -7.37 -0.03
CA ALA A 67 12.41 -7.35 0.00
C ALA A 67 11.82 -6.66 -1.24
N ILE A 68 12.35 -5.50 -1.64
CA ILE A 68 11.93 -4.78 -2.85
C ILE A 68 12.17 -5.64 -4.09
N ALA A 69 13.34 -6.25 -4.24
CA ALA A 69 13.67 -7.08 -5.40
C ALA A 69 12.73 -8.29 -5.53
N VAL A 70 12.55 -9.05 -4.43
CA VAL A 70 11.68 -10.24 -4.42
C VAL A 70 10.22 -9.85 -4.68
N CYS A 71 9.70 -8.81 -4.03
CA CYS A 71 8.32 -8.37 -4.26
C CYS A 71 8.10 -7.80 -5.67
N THR A 72 9.11 -7.14 -6.25
CA THR A 72 9.05 -6.68 -7.65
C THR A 72 8.90 -7.86 -8.61
N VAL A 73 9.71 -8.91 -8.43
CA VAL A 73 9.61 -10.15 -9.21
C VAL A 73 8.24 -10.81 -8.97
N LEU A 74 7.81 -10.91 -7.71
CA LEU A 74 6.50 -11.46 -7.36
C LEU A 74 5.36 -10.68 -8.05
N GLY A 75 5.47 -9.35 -8.14
CA GLY A 75 4.51 -8.51 -8.86
C GLY A 75 4.41 -8.84 -10.34
N PHE A 76 5.54 -9.10 -11.02
CA PHE A 76 5.55 -9.58 -12.40
C PHE A 76 4.92 -10.97 -12.53
N VAL A 77 5.21 -11.88 -11.59
CA VAL A 77 4.66 -13.25 -11.60
C VAL A 77 3.15 -13.21 -11.39
N ILE A 78 2.68 -12.48 -10.40
CA ILE A 78 1.23 -12.35 -10.10
C ILE A 78 0.50 -11.73 -11.32
N GLU A 79 1.05 -10.67 -11.89
CA GLU A 79 0.45 -10.06 -13.08
C GLU A 79 0.44 -11.03 -14.25
N GLY A 80 1.57 -11.65 -14.55
CA GLY A 80 1.72 -12.53 -15.72
C GLY A 80 0.85 -13.78 -15.65
N LEU A 81 0.75 -14.43 -14.49
CA LEU A 81 0.04 -15.68 -14.31
C LEU A 81 -1.45 -15.49 -13.98
N ALA A 82 -1.78 -14.52 -13.12
CA ALA A 82 -3.12 -14.37 -12.59
C ALA A 82 -3.95 -13.29 -13.31
N TYR A 83 -3.36 -12.10 -13.59
CA TYR A 83 -4.12 -10.96 -14.10
C TYR A 83 -4.09 -10.81 -15.62
N LYS A 84 -2.95 -11.10 -16.26
CA LYS A 84 -2.81 -10.97 -17.71
C LYS A 84 -3.80 -11.84 -18.49
N PRO A 85 -4.06 -13.11 -18.13
CA PRO A 85 -5.07 -13.94 -18.83
C PRO A 85 -6.50 -13.42 -18.66
N LEU A 86 -6.77 -12.65 -17.62
CA LEU A 86 -8.11 -12.13 -17.30
C LEU A 86 -8.37 -10.72 -17.85
N ARG A 87 -7.48 -10.18 -18.66
CA ARG A 87 -7.70 -8.89 -19.31
C ARG A 87 -8.84 -8.99 -20.32
N GLY A 88 -9.86 -8.16 -20.14
CA GLY A 88 -11.08 -8.20 -20.97
C GLY A 88 -12.18 -9.13 -20.46
N THR A 89 -11.96 -9.86 -19.35
CA THR A 89 -13.02 -10.62 -18.70
C THR A 89 -13.83 -9.76 -17.73
N PRO A 90 -15.02 -10.19 -17.32
CA PRO A 90 -15.82 -9.47 -16.32
C PRO A 90 -15.06 -9.22 -15.03
N SER A 91 -15.29 -8.07 -14.40
CA SER A 91 -14.61 -7.65 -13.17
C SER A 91 -14.73 -8.65 -12.01
N LEU A 92 -15.81 -9.44 -11.98
CA LEU A 92 -16.02 -10.49 -10.98
C LEU A 92 -14.97 -11.59 -11.07
N ALA A 93 -14.60 -12.02 -12.29
CA ALA A 93 -13.57 -13.04 -12.46
C ALA A 93 -12.20 -12.57 -11.95
N VAL A 94 -11.87 -11.30 -12.21
CA VAL A 94 -10.65 -10.67 -11.70
C VAL A 94 -10.66 -10.60 -10.16
N LEU A 95 -11.81 -10.25 -9.58
CA LEU A 95 -11.98 -10.17 -8.12
C LEU A 95 -11.78 -11.53 -7.46
N ILE A 96 -12.43 -12.58 -7.97
CA ILE A 96 -12.30 -13.93 -7.43
C ILE A 96 -10.86 -14.43 -7.54
N THR A 97 -10.19 -14.16 -8.66
CA THR A 97 -8.79 -14.53 -8.86
C THR A 97 -7.88 -13.77 -7.88
N ALA A 98 -8.13 -12.49 -7.65
CA ALA A 98 -7.37 -11.70 -6.67
C ALA A 98 -7.47 -12.28 -5.25
N ILE A 99 -8.67 -12.71 -4.84
CA ILE A 99 -8.91 -13.39 -3.57
C ILE A 99 -8.19 -14.76 -3.54
N GLY A 100 -8.25 -15.51 -4.64
CA GLY A 100 -7.55 -16.79 -4.76
C GLY A 100 -6.03 -16.65 -4.62
N VAL A 101 -5.43 -15.66 -5.28
CA VAL A 101 -3.99 -15.33 -5.13
C VAL A 101 -3.65 -14.93 -3.70
N SER A 102 -4.51 -14.12 -3.06
CA SER A 102 -4.36 -13.71 -1.66
C SER A 102 -4.27 -14.94 -0.74
N TYR A 103 -5.27 -15.83 -0.78
CA TYR A 103 -5.25 -17.06 0.02
C TYR A 103 -4.09 -17.98 -0.32
N PHE A 104 -3.71 -18.08 -1.59
CA PHE A 104 -2.54 -18.85 -1.99
C PHE A 104 -1.26 -18.32 -1.33
N LEU A 105 -1.02 -17.02 -1.35
CA LEU A 105 0.15 -16.41 -0.72
C LEU A 105 0.15 -16.58 0.81
N GLN A 106 -1.01 -16.44 1.47
CA GLN A 106 -1.14 -16.65 2.91
C GLN A 106 -0.83 -18.11 3.30
N ASN A 107 -1.41 -19.05 2.59
CA ASN A 107 -1.16 -20.47 2.86
C ASN A 107 0.29 -20.88 2.53
N ALA A 108 0.86 -20.38 1.45
CA ALA A 108 2.26 -20.58 1.12
C ALA A 108 3.17 -20.02 2.23
N ALA A 109 2.86 -18.83 2.75
CA ALA A 109 3.59 -18.24 3.88
C ALA A 109 3.48 -19.10 5.15
N GLN A 110 2.29 -19.66 5.45
CA GLN A 110 2.11 -20.59 6.59
C GLN A 110 2.93 -21.85 6.44
N LEU A 111 3.03 -22.42 5.24
CA LEU A 111 3.83 -23.60 4.97
C LEU A 111 5.33 -23.33 5.08
N ILE A 112 5.80 -22.16 4.63
CA ILE A 112 7.23 -21.83 4.60
C ILE A 112 7.71 -21.37 5.99
N TRP A 113 6.97 -20.46 6.64
CA TRP A 113 7.40 -19.79 7.88
C TRP A 113 6.65 -20.24 9.13
N GLY A 114 5.58 -21.03 8.97
CA GLY A 114 4.71 -21.48 10.05
C GLY A 114 3.62 -20.46 10.39
N THR A 115 2.70 -20.86 11.28
CA THR A 115 1.54 -20.06 11.71
C THR A 115 1.83 -19.15 12.92
N ALA A 116 2.89 -19.48 13.67
CA ALA A 116 3.23 -18.74 14.91
C ALA A 116 3.73 -17.32 14.59
N PRO A 117 3.24 -16.30 15.32
CA PRO A 117 3.73 -14.94 15.17
C PRO A 117 5.24 -14.86 15.43
N LYS A 118 5.94 -14.07 14.59
CA LYS A 118 7.37 -13.81 14.72
C LYS A 118 7.59 -12.37 15.15
N ASN A 119 8.57 -12.15 16.01
CA ASN A 119 8.96 -10.79 16.41
C ASN A 119 9.86 -10.19 15.33
N PHE A 120 9.40 -9.09 14.75
CA PHE A 120 10.15 -8.34 13.76
C PHE A 120 11.06 -7.32 14.46
N THR A 121 12.35 -7.35 14.17
CA THR A 121 13.28 -6.35 14.69
C THR A 121 13.12 -5.06 13.89
N SER A 122 12.82 -3.94 14.57
CA SER A 122 12.67 -2.64 13.91
C SER A 122 13.93 -2.30 13.10
N VAL A 123 13.70 -1.80 11.89
CA VAL A 123 14.78 -1.33 11.01
C VAL A 123 15.36 0.00 11.47
N VAL A 124 14.76 0.63 12.48
CA VAL A 124 15.13 1.95 12.99
C VAL A 124 15.77 1.82 14.37
N THR A 125 17.00 2.29 14.47
CA THR A 125 17.78 2.30 15.73
C THR A 125 17.89 3.71 16.34
N MET A 126 17.11 4.69 15.85
CA MET A 126 17.18 6.07 16.34
C MET A 126 16.52 6.19 17.72
N ALA A 127 17.19 6.90 18.63
CA ALA A 127 16.61 7.23 19.92
C ALA A 127 15.35 8.11 19.76
N PRO A 128 14.30 7.90 20.58
CA PRO A 128 13.09 8.69 20.53
C PRO A 128 13.35 10.14 20.91
N ILE A 129 12.75 11.07 20.17
CA ILE A 129 12.81 12.50 20.49
C ILE A 129 11.71 12.81 21.50
N MET A 130 12.09 13.27 22.67
CA MET A 130 11.18 13.66 23.73
C MET A 130 10.95 15.19 23.69
N LEU A 131 9.71 15.60 23.43
CA LEU A 131 9.29 17.00 23.43
C LEU A 131 8.47 17.32 24.68
N PHE A 132 8.46 18.59 25.08
CA PHE A 132 7.69 19.12 26.22
C PHE A 132 7.90 18.34 27.54
N GLY A 133 9.17 18.04 27.86
CA GLY A 133 9.51 17.31 29.11
C GLY A 133 9.04 15.85 29.10
N GLY A 134 9.06 15.18 27.97
CA GLY A 134 8.68 13.75 27.84
C GLY A 134 7.18 13.49 27.65
N ARG A 135 6.35 14.55 27.54
CA ARG A 135 4.90 14.42 27.35
C ARG A 135 4.51 14.07 25.90
N VAL A 136 5.38 14.30 24.95
CA VAL A 136 5.22 13.91 23.54
C VAL A 136 6.50 13.19 23.12
N VAL A 137 6.33 11.95 22.64
CA VAL A 137 7.44 11.10 22.21
C VAL A 137 7.29 10.83 20.72
N ILE A 138 8.31 11.19 19.95
CA ILE A 138 8.40 10.88 18.52
C ILE A 138 9.46 9.81 18.34
N THR A 139 9.04 8.60 18.00
CA THR A 139 9.98 7.49 17.75
C THR A 139 10.64 7.63 16.38
N GLY A 140 11.81 7.02 16.22
CA GLY A 140 12.53 7.04 14.94
C GLY A 140 11.72 6.42 13.81
N GLU A 141 10.89 5.40 14.11
CA GLU A 141 9.98 4.76 13.16
C GLU A 141 8.96 5.76 12.59
N VAL A 142 8.41 6.64 13.42
CA VAL A 142 7.47 7.69 12.98
C VAL A 142 8.13 8.61 11.98
N ILE A 143 9.32 9.10 12.31
CA ILE A 143 10.07 10.03 11.45
C ILE A 143 10.41 9.36 10.12
N LEU A 144 10.99 8.16 10.18
CA LEU A 144 11.36 7.41 8.97
C LEU A 144 10.15 7.15 8.08
N THR A 145 9.03 6.68 8.66
CA THR A 145 7.81 6.34 7.93
C THR A 145 7.23 7.57 7.21
N VAL A 146 7.14 8.70 7.89
CA VAL A 146 6.63 9.94 7.29
C VAL A 146 7.55 10.44 6.18
N VAL A 147 8.87 10.45 6.42
CA VAL A 147 9.86 10.90 5.43
C VAL A 147 9.86 9.99 4.21
N VAL A 148 9.91 8.67 4.40
CA VAL A 148 9.89 7.69 3.28
C VAL A 148 8.58 7.82 2.51
N SER A 149 7.44 7.95 3.18
CA SER A 149 6.14 8.14 2.52
C SER A 149 6.12 9.40 1.66
N ALA A 150 6.61 10.52 2.17
CA ALA A 150 6.70 11.77 1.42
C ALA A 150 7.65 11.64 0.20
N LEU A 151 8.83 11.03 0.38
CA LEU A 151 9.79 10.80 -0.70
C LEU A 151 9.21 9.88 -1.78
N VAL A 152 8.54 8.80 -1.39
CA VAL A 152 7.86 7.88 -2.31
C VAL A 152 6.79 8.61 -3.11
N MET A 153 5.95 9.43 -2.48
CA MET A 153 4.92 10.20 -3.18
C MET A 153 5.53 11.16 -4.20
N VAL A 154 6.52 11.96 -3.77
CA VAL A 154 7.20 12.90 -4.66
C VAL A 154 7.89 12.16 -5.81
N GLY A 155 8.61 11.07 -5.51
CA GLY A 155 9.28 10.24 -6.49
C GLY A 155 8.32 9.64 -7.52
N LEU A 156 7.19 9.08 -7.09
CA LEU A 156 6.17 8.52 -7.99
C LEU A 156 5.48 9.60 -8.83
N THR A 157 5.18 10.74 -8.24
CA THR A 157 4.57 11.86 -8.96
C THR A 157 5.50 12.39 -10.05
N LEU A 158 6.80 12.53 -9.74
CA LEU A 158 7.81 12.90 -10.71
C LEU A 158 8.02 11.82 -11.78
N TYR A 159 8.07 10.55 -11.36
CA TYR A 159 8.22 9.41 -12.27
C TYR A 159 7.08 9.35 -13.28
N THR A 160 5.84 9.35 -12.82
CA THR A 160 4.65 9.29 -13.68
C THR A 160 4.44 10.56 -14.49
N GLY A 161 4.91 11.72 -13.98
CA GLY A 161 4.81 13.01 -14.65
C GLY A 161 5.86 13.23 -15.74
N LYS A 162 7.11 12.89 -15.46
CA LYS A 162 8.26 13.31 -16.28
C LYS A 162 8.87 12.20 -17.13
N THR A 163 8.79 10.91 -16.70
CA THR A 163 9.45 9.82 -17.44
C THR A 163 8.63 9.34 -18.64
N ARG A 164 9.31 8.72 -19.62
CA ARG A 164 8.64 8.09 -20.79
C ARG A 164 7.70 6.98 -20.36
N THR A 165 8.11 6.13 -19.41
CA THR A 165 7.28 5.05 -18.86
C THR A 165 6.07 5.61 -18.11
N GLY A 166 6.23 6.66 -17.33
CA GLY A 166 5.12 7.32 -16.63
C GLY A 166 4.12 7.98 -17.58
N LYS A 167 4.60 8.58 -18.68
CA LYS A 167 3.73 9.10 -19.74
C LYS A 167 2.96 7.97 -20.44
N ALA A 168 3.62 6.84 -20.72
CA ALA A 168 2.96 5.65 -21.25
C ALA A 168 1.89 5.10 -20.28
N MET A 169 2.18 5.06 -18.99
CA MET A 169 1.20 4.67 -17.96
C MET A 169 -0.04 5.57 -17.98
N ARG A 170 0.12 6.87 -18.08
CA ARG A 170 -1.00 7.81 -18.19
C ARG A 170 -1.80 7.64 -19.48
N ALA A 171 -1.13 7.47 -20.62
CA ALA A 171 -1.82 7.21 -21.89
C ALA A 171 -2.66 5.93 -21.81
N VAL A 172 -2.11 4.83 -21.25
CA VAL A 172 -2.83 3.56 -21.06
C VAL A 172 -3.98 3.70 -20.07
N SER A 173 -3.89 4.59 -19.08
CA SER A 173 -4.96 4.83 -18.11
C SER A 173 -6.16 5.55 -18.70
N GLU A 174 -5.94 6.39 -19.71
CA GLU A 174 -6.99 7.15 -20.42
C GLU A 174 -7.68 6.29 -21.48
N ASP A 175 -6.88 5.67 -22.37
CA ASP A 175 -7.40 4.82 -23.44
C ASP A 175 -6.33 3.81 -23.87
N ARG A 176 -6.63 2.52 -23.68
CA ARG A 176 -5.70 1.41 -24.00
C ARG A 176 -5.51 1.23 -25.49
N ASP A 177 -6.59 1.33 -26.25
CA ASP A 177 -6.60 1.06 -27.68
C ASP A 177 -5.91 2.20 -28.43
N ALA A 178 -6.23 3.45 -28.07
CA ALA A 178 -5.52 4.61 -28.58
C ALA A 178 -4.02 4.59 -28.22
N ALA A 179 -3.66 4.22 -27.01
CA ALA A 179 -2.26 4.08 -26.59
C ALA A 179 -1.52 3.02 -27.44
N GLN A 180 -2.17 1.89 -27.72
CA GLN A 180 -1.61 0.83 -28.56
C GLN A 180 -1.40 1.30 -30.01
N LEU A 181 -2.36 2.04 -30.58
CA LEU A 181 -2.22 2.63 -31.92
C LEU A 181 -1.06 3.63 -31.99
N MET A 182 -0.76 4.32 -30.90
CA MET A 182 0.39 5.23 -30.79
C MET A 182 1.73 4.49 -30.51
N GLY A 183 1.75 3.15 -30.60
CA GLY A 183 2.95 2.33 -30.44
C GLY A 183 3.36 2.05 -28.97
N ILE A 184 2.49 2.33 -28.00
CA ILE A 184 2.76 2.01 -26.58
C ILE A 184 2.45 0.54 -26.33
N ASN A 185 3.42 -0.20 -25.79
CA ASN A 185 3.19 -1.58 -25.38
C ASN A 185 2.41 -1.64 -24.06
N VAL A 186 1.08 -1.77 -24.19
CA VAL A 186 0.13 -1.82 -23.06
C VAL A 186 0.47 -2.91 -22.08
N ASN A 187 0.85 -4.12 -22.56
CA ASN A 187 1.20 -5.25 -21.70
C ASN A 187 2.39 -4.92 -20.82
N ARG A 188 3.48 -4.42 -21.41
CA ARG A 188 4.69 -4.04 -20.65
C ARG A 188 4.40 -2.92 -19.66
N THR A 189 3.55 -1.96 -20.04
CA THR A 189 3.17 -0.85 -19.16
C THR A 189 2.43 -1.34 -17.92
N ILE A 190 1.45 -2.25 -18.09
CA ILE A 190 0.70 -2.82 -16.97
C ILE A 190 1.62 -3.68 -16.08
N SER A 191 2.45 -4.56 -16.67
CA SER A 191 3.39 -5.38 -15.87
C SER A 191 4.37 -4.53 -15.07
N THR A 192 4.89 -3.44 -15.65
CA THR A 192 5.75 -2.48 -14.93
C THR A 192 5.01 -1.81 -13.77
N THR A 193 3.72 -1.50 -13.97
CA THR A 193 2.87 -0.91 -12.92
C THR A 193 2.70 -1.86 -11.73
N PHE A 194 2.43 -3.15 -11.99
CA PHE A 194 2.35 -4.17 -10.94
C PHE A 194 3.68 -4.33 -10.20
N ALA A 195 4.79 -4.33 -10.92
CA ALA A 195 6.14 -4.42 -10.34
C ALA A 195 6.43 -3.24 -9.39
N ILE A 196 6.13 -2.01 -9.81
CA ILE A 196 6.32 -0.83 -8.96
C ILE A 196 5.36 -0.87 -7.75
N GLY A 197 4.09 -1.21 -7.95
CA GLY A 197 3.13 -1.38 -6.86
C GLY A 197 3.62 -2.39 -5.83
N SER A 198 4.15 -3.54 -6.28
CA SER A 198 4.69 -4.58 -5.41
C SER A 198 5.99 -4.16 -4.69
N ALA A 199 6.83 -3.36 -5.34
CA ALA A 199 7.99 -2.74 -4.70
C ALA A 199 7.57 -1.81 -3.54
N LEU A 200 6.52 -1.01 -3.76
CA LEU A 200 5.96 -0.15 -2.72
C LEU A 200 5.34 -0.96 -1.57
N ALA A 201 4.67 -2.08 -1.89
CA ALA A 201 4.15 -2.99 -0.89
C ALA A 201 5.26 -3.55 0.01
N ALA A 202 6.42 -3.89 -0.54
CA ALA A 202 7.58 -4.33 0.24
C ALA A 202 8.06 -3.25 1.22
N VAL A 203 8.22 -2.00 0.74
CA VAL A 203 8.60 -0.87 1.61
C VAL A 203 7.57 -0.67 2.72
N ALA A 204 6.29 -0.67 2.37
CA ALA A 204 5.20 -0.52 3.34
C ALA A 204 5.20 -1.66 4.38
N GLY A 205 5.48 -2.90 3.95
CA GLY A 205 5.55 -4.07 4.85
C GLY A 205 6.65 -3.95 5.88
N VAL A 206 7.84 -3.52 5.46
CA VAL A 206 8.98 -3.29 6.38
C VAL A 206 8.66 -2.17 7.38
N LEU A 207 8.08 -1.05 6.92
CA LEU A 207 7.71 0.06 7.79
C LEU A 207 6.56 -0.30 8.74
N LEU A 208 5.57 -1.05 8.26
CA LEU A 208 4.45 -1.55 9.08
C LEU A 208 4.97 -2.43 10.22
N CYS A 209 5.81 -3.42 9.92
CA CYS A 209 6.36 -4.33 10.92
C CYS A 209 7.39 -3.66 11.82
N SER A 210 8.03 -2.58 11.41
CA SER A 210 8.86 -1.75 12.29
C SER A 210 8.03 -1.01 13.34
N THR A 211 6.81 -0.59 12.97
CA THR A 211 5.87 0.09 13.89
C THR A 211 5.09 -0.90 14.75
N ILE A 212 4.69 -2.04 14.18
CA ILE A 212 3.96 -3.12 14.86
C ILE A 212 4.82 -4.39 14.74
N PRO A 213 5.65 -4.71 15.74
CA PRO A 213 6.70 -5.73 15.62
C PRO A 213 6.15 -7.17 15.67
N THR A 214 4.99 -7.40 15.09
CA THR A 214 4.37 -8.73 15.01
C THR A 214 4.17 -9.10 13.55
N LEU A 215 4.84 -10.14 13.11
CA LEU A 215 4.78 -10.66 11.75
C LEU A 215 4.11 -12.04 11.75
N GLN A 216 3.03 -12.17 11.00
CA GLN A 216 2.29 -13.42 10.81
C GLN A 216 1.73 -13.50 9.38
N PRO A 217 1.33 -14.68 8.89
CA PRO A 217 0.89 -14.86 7.50
C PRO A 217 -0.30 -13.99 7.07
N THR A 218 -1.04 -13.42 8.01
CA THR A 218 -2.17 -12.52 7.77
C THR A 218 -1.86 -11.04 8.02
N THR A 219 -0.61 -10.69 8.33
CA THR A 219 -0.21 -9.31 8.72
C THR A 219 -0.59 -8.26 7.67
N GLY A 220 -0.57 -8.60 6.39
CA GLY A 220 -0.89 -7.66 5.31
C GLY A 220 -2.37 -7.51 5.01
N SER A 221 -3.24 -8.42 5.45
CA SER A 221 -4.65 -8.48 5.04
C SER A 221 -5.44 -7.25 5.48
N MET A 222 -5.51 -6.96 6.78
CA MET A 222 -6.26 -5.80 7.29
C MET A 222 -5.65 -4.46 6.88
N PRO A 223 -4.32 -4.23 6.99
CA PRO A 223 -3.71 -3.02 6.44
C PRO A 223 -3.95 -2.84 4.95
N GLY A 224 -3.97 -3.93 4.18
CA GLY A 224 -4.30 -3.91 2.75
C GLY A 224 -5.72 -3.38 2.50
N ILE A 225 -6.74 -3.91 3.19
CA ILE A 225 -8.14 -3.47 3.06
C ILE A 225 -8.29 -2.01 3.51
N ARG A 226 -7.68 -1.60 4.62
CA ARG A 226 -7.73 -0.21 5.10
C ARG A 226 -7.06 0.75 4.11
N ALA A 227 -5.93 0.37 3.52
CA ALA A 227 -5.27 1.19 2.52
C ALA A 227 -6.03 1.24 1.19
N PHE A 228 -6.73 0.17 0.80
CA PHE A 228 -7.69 0.22 -0.29
C PHE A 228 -8.81 1.23 0.01
N THR A 229 -9.39 1.17 1.23
CA THR A 229 -10.35 2.16 1.72
C THR A 229 -9.80 3.58 1.62
N ALA A 230 -8.54 3.78 2.01
CA ALA A 230 -7.85 5.07 1.91
C ALA A 230 -7.69 5.55 0.46
N ALA A 231 -7.36 4.64 -0.47
CA ALA A 231 -7.26 4.95 -1.89
C ALA A 231 -8.62 5.37 -2.47
N VAL A 232 -9.70 4.69 -2.08
CA VAL A 232 -11.08 5.03 -2.49
C VAL A 232 -11.49 6.38 -1.91
N LEU A 233 -11.26 6.59 -0.61
CA LEU A 233 -11.54 7.84 0.09
C LEU A 233 -10.80 9.01 -0.55
N GLY A 234 -9.53 8.82 -0.88
CA GLY A 234 -8.72 9.84 -1.54
C GLY A 234 -9.12 10.13 -2.99
N GLY A 235 -9.73 9.15 -3.66
CA GLY A 235 -10.09 9.16 -5.08
C GLY A 235 -9.13 8.28 -5.88
N ILE A 236 -9.57 7.08 -6.24
CA ILE A 236 -8.77 6.10 -6.97
C ILE A 236 -8.30 6.69 -8.31
N GLY A 237 -7.00 6.55 -8.61
CA GLY A 237 -6.36 7.13 -9.79
C GLY A 237 -5.65 8.45 -9.52
N SER A 238 -5.91 9.11 -8.37
CA SER A 238 -5.21 10.32 -7.94
C SER A 238 -4.15 9.97 -6.89
N MET A 239 -2.86 10.05 -7.22
CA MET A 239 -1.77 9.78 -6.28
C MET A 239 -1.80 10.71 -5.05
N PRO A 240 -1.94 12.05 -5.21
CA PRO A 240 -2.08 12.94 -4.06
C PRO A 240 -3.34 12.62 -3.24
N GLY A 241 -4.43 12.20 -3.91
CA GLY A 241 -5.67 11.79 -3.26
C GLY A 241 -5.45 10.57 -2.37
N ALA A 242 -4.85 9.51 -2.90
CA ALA A 242 -4.57 8.29 -2.15
C ALA A 242 -3.68 8.54 -0.92
N MET A 243 -2.70 9.42 -1.04
CA MET A 243 -1.85 9.79 0.10
C MET A 243 -2.62 10.55 1.17
N LEU A 244 -3.40 11.57 0.79
CA LEU A 244 -4.25 12.30 1.73
C LEU A 244 -5.27 11.36 2.40
N GLY A 245 -5.89 10.47 1.62
CA GLY A 245 -6.80 9.46 2.13
C GLY A 245 -6.14 8.53 3.14
N GLY A 246 -4.90 8.09 2.89
CA GLY A 246 -4.10 7.28 3.80
C GLY A 246 -3.84 7.97 5.14
N VAL A 247 -3.35 9.20 5.08
CA VAL A 247 -3.06 10.01 6.29
C VAL A 247 -4.33 10.29 7.08
N LEU A 248 -5.42 10.71 6.41
CA LEU A 248 -6.70 10.97 7.06
C LEU A 248 -7.26 9.71 7.73
N LEU A 249 -7.21 8.58 7.05
CA LEU A 249 -7.70 7.31 7.58
C LEU A 249 -6.89 6.85 8.80
N GLY A 250 -5.56 7.00 8.78
CA GLY A 250 -4.72 6.70 9.94
C GLY A 250 -5.00 7.59 11.14
N ILE A 251 -5.30 8.88 10.91
CA ILE A 251 -5.72 9.79 11.97
C ILE A 251 -7.08 9.35 12.53
N ILE A 252 -8.09 9.11 11.67
CA ILE A 252 -9.42 8.66 12.09
C ILE A 252 -9.32 7.37 12.89
N GLU A 253 -8.56 6.39 12.42
CA GLU A 253 -8.36 5.11 13.11
C GLU A 253 -7.74 5.31 14.49
N THR A 254 -6.69 6.13 14.60
CA THR A 254 -6.00 6.37 15.87
C THR A 254 -6.90 7.06 16.89
N PHE A 255 -7.66 8.06 16.46
CA PHE A 255 -8.63 8.75 17.31
C PHE A 255 -9.79 7.82 17.71
N SER A 256 -10.30 7.02 16.78
CA SER A 256 -11.37 6.05 17.06
C SER A 256 -10.95 5.02 18.10
N LYS A 257 -9.75 4.45 17.97
CA LYS A 257 -9.20 3.51 18.94
C LYS A 257 -9.06 4.10 20.33
N LYS A 258 -8.74 5.39 20.43
CA LYS A 258 -8.41 6.01 21.70
C LYS A 258 -9.62 6.61 22.41
N TYR A 259 -10.54 7.22 21.68
CA TYR A 259 -11.68 7.94 22.27
C TYR A 259 -12.97 7.12 22.29
N ILE A 260 -13.10 6.12 21.40
CA ILE A 260 -14.33 5.33 21.30
C ILE A 260 -14.04 3.89 21.76
N SER A 261 -13.42 3.08 20.92
CA SER A 261 -13.03 1.70 21.24
C SER A 261 -12.15 1.12 20.15
N THR A 262 -11.19 0.28 20.54
CA THR A 262 -10.39 -0.48 19.57
C THR A 262 -11.23 -1.42 18.73
N ASN A 263 -12.27 -2.05 19.31
CA ASN A 263 -13.13 -2.99 18.61
C ASN A 263 -14.04 -2.33 17.57
N PHE A 264 -14.45 -1.07 17.78
CA PHE A 264 -15.27 -0.31 16.84
C PHE A 264 -14.46 0.50 15.82
N SER A 265 -13.14 0.53 15.94
CA SER A 265 -12.27 1.32 15.06
C SER A 265 -12.48 0.99 13.57
N ASP A 266 -12.57 -0.30 13.23
CA ASP A 266 -12.79 -0.73 11.85
C ASP A 266 -14.17 -0.32 11.35
N ALA A 267 -15.20 -0.46 12.17
CA ALA A 267 -16.55 -0.03 11.82
C ALA A 267 -16.61 1.48 11.53
N ILE A 268 -15.89 2.31 12.29
CA ILE A 268 -15.81 3.74 12.09
C ILE A 268 -15.05 4.05 10.77
N VAL A 269 -13.92 3.41 10.52
CA VAL A 269 -13.12 3.57 9.31
C VAL A 269 -13.95 3.25 8.06
N PHE A 270 -14.64 2.12 8.05
CA PHE A 270 -15.49 1.74 6.92
C PHE A 270 -16.77 2.58 6.86
N GLY A 271 -17.33 2.99 8.00
CA GLY A 271 -18.46 3.93 8.05
C GLY A 271 -18.12 5.28 7.43
N VAL A 272 -16.96 5.83 7.70
CA VAL A 272 -16.46 7.06 7.07
C VAL A 272 -16.29 6.88 5.55
N LEU A 273 -15.78 5.72 5.10
CA LEU A 273 -15.73 5.42 3.67
C LEU A 273 -17.11 5.47 3.02
N ILE A 274 -18.09 4.77 3.59
CA ILE A 274 -19.47 4.73 3.08
C ILE A 274 -20.05 6.14 3.02
N LEU A 275 -19.89 6.91 4.09
CA LEU A 275 -20.37 8.28 4.15
C LEU A 275 -19.76 9.16 3.06
N ILE A 276 -18.45 9.08 2.85
CA ILE A 276 -17.78 9.85 1.81
C ILE A 276 -18.21 9.42 0.41
N LEU A 277 -18.39 8.11 0.17
CA LEU A 277 -18.85 7.62 -1.14
C LEU A 277 -20.29 8.05 -1.44
N LEU A 278 -21.16 8.15 -0.42
CA LEU A 278 -22.51 8.66 -0.57
C LEU A 278 -22.55 10.16 -0.89
N LEU A 279 -21.64 10.95 -0.28
CA LEU A 279 -21.56 12.40 -0.49
C LEU A 279 -20.77 12.77 -1.75
N LYS A 280 -19.66 12.04 -2.02
CA LYS A 280 -18.73 12.31 -3.13
C LYS A 280 -18.19 10.99 -3.70
N PRO A 281 -18.91 10.34 -4.63
CA PRO A 281 -18.56 9.01 -5.15
C PRO A 281 -17.20 8.96 -5.86
N THR A 282 -16.66 10.09 -6.28
CA THR A 282 -15.30 10.18 -6.87
C THR A 282 -14.18 10.22 -5.82
N GLY A 283 -14.49 10.27 -4.53
CA GLY A 283 -13.53 10.51 -3.47
C GLY A 283 -13.11 11.99 -3.37
N LEU A 284 -12.17 12.29 -2.43
CA LEU A 284 -11.79 13.69 -2.11
C LEU A 284 -11.16 14.43 -3.30
N LEU A 285 -10.23 13.80 -4.01
CA LEU A 285 -9.47 14.37 -5.13
C LEU A 285 -9.61 13.56 -6.43
N GLY A 286 -10.62 12.71 -6.54
CA GLY A 286 -10.93 11.98 -7.76
C GLY A 286 -11.48 12.89 -8.86
N LYS A 287 -11.16 12.57 -10.11
CA LYS A 287 -11.73 13.24 -11.29
C LYS A 287 -13.01 12.52 -11.71
N GLN A 288 -14.04 13.26 -12.08
CA GLN A 288 -15.20 12.68 -12.75
C GLN A 288 -14.76 12.20 -14.14
N VAL A 289 -14.90 10.91 -14.39
CA VAL A 289 -14.75 10.38 -15.75
C VAL A 289 -16.06 10.67 -16.47
N GLN A 290 -16.06 11.60 -17.42
CA GLN A 290 -17.17 11.75 -18.33
C GLN A 290 -17.15 10.53 -19.27
N GLU A 291 -18.18 9.70 -19.21
CA GLU A 291 -18.40 8.69 -20.24
C GLU A 291 -18.57 9.43 -21.57
N LYS A 292 -17.62 9.21 -22.48
CA LYS A 292 -17.79 9.64 -23.87
C LYS A 292 -18.87 8.74 -24.46
N VAL A 293 -20.05 9.31 -24.67
CA VAL A 293 -21.15 8.72 -25.44
C VAL A 293 -20.70 8.60 -26.90
#